data_22dfce877419a27b06382add60dee514
#
_entry.id   22dfce877419a27b06382add60dee514
#
_cell.length_a   1.000
_cell.length_b   1.000
_cell.length_c   1.000
_cell.angle_alpha   90.00
_cell.angle_beta   90.00
_cell.angle_gamma   90.00
#
_symmetry.space_group_name_H-M   'P 1'
#
loop_
_entity.id
_entity.type
_entity.pdbx_description
1 polymer ?
#
loop_
_entity_poly.entity_id
_entity_poly.type
_entity_poly.pdbx_seq_one_letter_code
_entity_poly.pdbx_strand_id
1 'polypeptide(L)' 'MSDKKEDILFLEDIQTAIIKIEKYTEGLSFEEFCNFEMAVDAVLRNLDVIGEAVKNIPEGVRNRYREVE' A
#
# COMPACT_ATOMS: atom_id res chain seq x y z
N MET A 1 16.79 16.82 9.62
CA MET A 1 16.89 16.07 8.44
C MET A 1 15.59 15.68 7.86
N SER A 2 15.50 15.85 6.61
CA SER A 2 14.28 15.55 5.87
C SER A 2 13.90 14.08 5.90
N ASP A 3 14.86 13.22 6.26
CA ASP A 3 14.67 11.79 6.13
C ASP A 3 13.50 11.26 6.94
N LYS A 4 13.35 11.70 8.17
CA LYS A 4 12.24 11.23 8.99
C LYS A 4 10.90 11.65 8.43
N LYS A 5 10.86 12.86 7.89
CA LYS A 5 9.63 13.37 7.31
C LYS A 5 9.25 12.58 6.07
N GLU A 6 10.25 12.26 5.26
CA GLU A 6 10.02 11.49 4.05
C GLU A 6 9.56 10.08 4.38
N ASP A 7 10.15 9.48 5.41
CA ASP A 7 9.75 8.14 5.84
C ASP A 7 8.29 8.12 6.28
N ILE A 8 7.87 9.17 6.99
CA ILE A 8 6.49 9.26 7.44
C ILE A 8 5.56 9.39 6.24
N LEU A 9 5.95 10.17 5.23
CA LEU A 9 5.14 10.34 4.04
C LEU A 9 4.93 9.01 3.30
N PHE A 10 6.00 8.22 3.19
CA PHE A 10 5.87 6.91 2.54
C PHE A 10 4.91 6.01 3.30
N LEU A 11 5.02 6.01 4.63
CA LEU A 11 4.13 5.20 5.45
C LEU A 11 2.69 5.68 5.36
N GLU A 12 2.49 6.99 5.30
CA GLU A 12 1.15 7.54 5.15
C GLU A 12 0.54 7.16 3.81
N ASP A 13 1.35 7.17 2.75
CA ASP A 13 0.88 6.78 1.43
C ASP A 13 0.44 5.32 1.43
N ILE A 14 1.23 4.46 2.07
CA ILE A 14 0.90 3.05 2.16
C ILE A 14 -0.39 2.87 2.96
N GLN A 15 -0.51 3.56 4.09
CA GLN A 15 -1.69 3.46 4.92
C GLN A 15 -2.94 3.92 4.17
N THR A 16 -2.83 5.03 3.47
CA THR A 16 -3.95 5.56 2.68
C THR A 16 -4.37 4.57 1.61
N ALA A 17 -3.40 3.95 0.94
CA ALA A 17 -3.70 2.98 -0.10
C ALA A 17 -4.41 1.76 0.48
N ILE A 18 -3.97 1.29 1.65
CA ILE A 18 -4.59 0.16 2.31
C ILE A 18 -6.04 0.48 2.68
N ILE A 19 -6.27 1.67 3.21
CA ILE A 19 -7.62 2.10 3.58
C ILE A 19 -8.52 2.13 2.35
N LYS A 20 -7.99 2.62 1.23
CA LYS A 20 -8.76 2.67 -0.01
C LYS A 20 -9.09 1.26 -0.51
N ILE A 21 -8.12 0.34 -0.42
CA ILE A 21 -8.37 -1.04 -0.82
C ILE A 21 -9.48 -1.64 0.02
N GLU A 22 -9.43 -1.42 1.33
CA GLU A 22 -10.46 -1.92 2.23
C GLU A 22 -11.83 -1.34 1.87
N LYS A 23 -11.86 -0.06 1.54
CA LYS A 23 -13.11 0.59 1.18
C LYS A 23 -13.70 0.03 -0.11
N TYR A 24 -12.86 -0.20 -1.11
CA TYR A 24 -13.32 -0.69 -2.41
C TYR A 24 -13.79 -2.15 -2.35
N THR A 25 -13.31 -2.90 -1.37
CA THR A 25 -13.68 -4.31 -1.25
C THR A 25 -14.72 -4.56 -0.17
N GLU A 26 -15.10 -3.52 0.56
CA GLU A 26 -16.05 -3.64 1.66
C GLU A 26 -17.38 -4.19 1.18
N GLY A 27 -17.85 -5.23 1.86
CA GLY A 27 -19.14 -5.81 1.54
C GLY A 27 -19.15 -6.72 0.32
N LEU A 28 -18.00 -6.92 -0.32
CA LEU A 28 -17.93 -7.79 -1.50
C LEU A 28 -17.33 -9.13 -1.13
N SER A 29 -17.94 -10.21 -1.63
CA SER A 29 -17.31 -11.50 -1.57
C SER A 29 -16.16 -11.53 -2.56
N PHE A 30 -15.29 -12.54 -2.47
CA PHE A 30 -14.18 -12.65 -3.42
C PHE A 30 -14.68 -12.74 -4.85
N GLU A 31 -15.73 -13.52 -5.05
CA GLU A 31 -16.30 -13.70 -6.39
C GLU A 31 -16.90 -12.41 -6.92
N GLU A 32 -17.63 -11.68 -6.06
CA GLU A 32 -18.19 -10.40 -6.45
C GLU A 32 -17.10 -9.41 -6.81
N PHE A 33 -16.05 -9.38 -6.00
CA PHE A 33 -14.93 -8.49 -6.26
C PHE A 33 -14.30 -8.81 -7.63
N CYS A 34 -14.06 -10.07 -7.92
CA CYS A 34 -13.42 -10.45 -9.18
C CYS A 34 -14.24 -10.03 -10.39
N ASN A 35 -15.56 -9.96 -10.24
CA ASN A 35 -16.44 -9.58 -11.33
C ASN A 35 -16.69 -8.08 -11.42
N PHE A 36 -16.15 -7.31 -10.48
CA PHE A 36 -16.35 -5.87 -10.45
C PHE A 36 -15.09 -5.19 -10.98
N GLU A 37 -15.03 -4.98 -12.28
CA GLU A 37 -13.83 -4.47 -12.93
C GLU A 37 -13.31 -3.17 -12.31
N MET A 38 -14.23 -2.24 -11.99
CA MET A 38 -13.78 -0.97 -11.41
C MET A 38 -13.11 -1.15 -10.07
N ALA A 39 -13.62 -2.07 -9.25
CA ALA A 39 -13.03 -2.33 -7.95
C ALA A 39 -11.66 -3.00 -8.12
N VAL A 40 -11.55 -3.95 -9.05
CA VAL A 40 -10.28 -4.62 -9.32
C VAL A 40 -9.24 -3.60 -9.79
N ASP A 41 -9.62 -2.75 -10.74
CA ASP A 41 -8.70 -1.74 -11.25
C ASP A 41 -8.26 -0.77 -10.15
N ALA A 42 -9.19 -0.36 -9.29
CA ALA A 42 -8.87 0.54 -8.20
C ALA A 42 -7.90 -0.09 -7.21
N VAL A 43 -8.10 -1.37 -6.89
CA VAL A 43 -7.22 -2.09 -5.99
C VAL A 43 -5.83 -2.24 -6.61
N LEU A 44 -5.77 -2.61 -7.89
CA LEU A 44 -4.49 -2.75 -8.59
C LEU A 44 -3.72 -1.45 -8.59
N ARG A 45 -4.41 -0.33 -8.83
CA ARG A 45 -3.77 0.98 -8.81
C ARG A 45 -3.19 1.28 -7.42
N ASN A 46 -3.92 0.95 -6.37
CA ASN A 46 -3.43 1.19 -5.02
C ASN A 46 -2.29 0.27 -4.66
N LEU A 47 -2.29 -0.96 -5.18
CA LEU A 47 -1.16 -1.86 -4.98
C LEU A 47 0.09 -1.30 -5.66
N ASP A 48 -0.06 -0.68 -6.84
CA ASP A 48 1.05 -0.01 -7.50
C ASP A 48 1.60 1.13 -6.65
N VAL A 49 0.70 1.91 -6.04
CA VAL A 49 1.12 3.00 -5.15
C VAL A 49 1.93 2.45 -3.99
N ILE A 50 1.47 1.35 -3.39
CA ILE A 50 2.19 0.73 -2.28
C ILE A 50 3.56 0.24 -2.76
N GLY A 51 3.60 -0.37 -3.94
CA GLY A 51 4.87 -0.84 -4.49
C GLY A 51 5.87 0.27 -4.69
N GLU A 52 5.41 1.41 -5.22
CA GLU A 52 6.29 2.56 -5.41
C GLU A 52 6.77 3.12 -4.07
N ALA A 53 5.88 3.20 -3.10
CA ALA A 53 6.25 3.71 -1.78
C ALA A 53 7.30 2.81 -1.13
N VAL A 54 7.13 1.50 -1.26
CA VAL A 54 8.06 0.54 -0.68
C VAL A 54 9.45 0.70 -1.31
N LYS A 55 9.51 0.94 -2.61
CA LYS A 55 10.79 1.14 -3.28
C LYS A 55 11.54 2.34 -2.73
N ASN A 56 10.82 3.32 -2.22
CA ASN A 56 11.42 4.55 -1.72
C ASN A 56 11.74 4.51 -0.23
N ILE A 57 11.46 3.40 0.45
CA ILE A 57 11.81 3.25 1.86
C ILE A 57 13.32 3.16 1.99
N PRO A 58 13.93 3.95 2.89
CA PRO A 58 15.38 3.92 3.07
C PRO A 58 15.89 2.51 3.38
N GLU A 59 17.06 2.23 2.87
CA GLU A 59 17.68 0.91 3.01
C GLU A 59 17.83 0.49 4.48
N GLY A 60 18.16 1.45 5.33
CA GLY A 60 18.32 1.15 6.75
C GLY A 60 17.06 0.60 7.38
N VAL A 61 15.91 1.17 7.00
CA VAL A 61 14.62 0.72 7.52
C VAL A 61 14.30 -0.67 6.97
N ARG A 62 14.56 -0.87 5.69
CA ARG A 62 14.31 -2.17 5.06
C ARG A 62 15.14 -3.27 5.69
N ASN A 63 16.40 -2.97 5.98
CA ASN A 63 17.29 -3.95 6.61
C ASN A 63 16.82 -4.31 8.01
N ARG A 64 16.29 -3.33 8.74
CA ARG A 64 15.78 -3.57 10.08
C ARG A 64 14.63 -4.57 10.06
N TYR A 65 13.72 -4.42 9.13
CA TYR A 65 12.59 -5.33 9.02
C TYR A 65 13.02 -6.71 8.55
N ARG A 66 14.04 -6.75 7.72
CA ARG A 66 14.56 -8.03 7.24
C ARG A 66 15.14 -8.86 8.38
N GLU A 67 15.77 -8.19 9.34
CA GLU A 67 16.37 -8.88 10.47
C GLU A 67 15.33 -9.51 11.39
N VAL A 68 14.14 -8.93 11.42
CA VAL A 68 13.08 -9.44 12.28
C VAL A 68 12.55 -10.78 11.78
N GLU A 69 12.62 -10.99 10.50
CA GLU A 69 12.19 -12.26 9.92
C GLU A 69 13.18 -13.37 10.21
#